data_5a27c00e34d2bd4638021b09416381f2
#
_entry.id   5a27c00e34d2bd4638021b09416381f2
#
_cell.length_a   1.000
_cell.length_b   1.000
_cell.length_c   1.000
_cell.angle_alpha   90.00
_cell.angle_beta   90.00
_cell.angle_gamma   90.00
#
_symmetry.space_group_name_H-M   'P 1'
#
loop_
_entity.id
_entity.type
_entity.pdbx_description
1 polymer ?
#
loop_
_entity_poly.entity_id
_entity_poly.type
_entity_poly.pdbx_seq_one_letter_code
_entity_poly.pdbx_strand_id
1 'polypeptide(L)'
;MILSLPKYDFNWQRAYEFKDPIKVPAGAKLIARYRYDNSAQNPANPDPTKKIVWGDQSFEEMLYTAISYRWVDETSADQKTQYEELLRAGRLFGMLDDNIDESIQKEEVKGRAGRRLAGSFDKLDQNDDGALSWQEYAASFKAKP
;
A
#
# COMPACT_ATOMS: atom_id res chain seq x y z
N MET A 1 11.44 12.72 -1.00
CA MET A 1 11.54 11.67 0.03
C MET A 1 11.12 12.29 1.35
N ILE A 2 10.18 11.69 2.07
CA ILE A 2 9.60 12.24 3.30
C ILE A 2 10.36 11.72 4.53
N LEU A 3 10.66 10.43 4.56
CA LEU A 3 11.39 9.77 5.63
C LEU A 3 12.36 8.75 5.05
N SER A 4 13.54 8.60 5.65
CA SER A 4 14.49 7.54 5.33
C SER A 4 15.08 6.98 6.61
N LEU A 5 15.06 5.67 6.75
CA LEU A 5 15.59 4.93 7.89
C LEU A 5 16.66 3.94 7.41
N PRO A 6 17.86 4.42 7.05
CA PRO A 6 18.90 3.59 6.43
C PRO A 6 19.49 2.54 7.36
N LYS A 7 19.29 2.68 8.66
CA LYS A 7 19.71 1.74 9.72
C LYS A 7 18.51 1.41 10.61
N TYR A 8 17.48 0.82 9.99
CA TYR A 8 16.33 0.38 10.77
C TYR A 8 16.73 -0.76 11.71
N ASP A 9 16.29 -0.66 12.95
CA ASP A 9 16.44 -1.70 13.96
C ASP A 9 15.04 -2.14 14.42
N PHE A 10 14.75 -3.42 14.29
CA PHE A 10 13.47 -4.00 14.68
C PHE A 10 13.13 -3.76 16.16
N ASN A 11 14.15 -3.72 17.03
CA ASN A 11 13.96 -3.46 18.46
C ASN A 11 13.75 -1.97 18.78
N TRP A 12 13.88 -1.10 17.80
CA TRP A 12 13.75 0.35 17.93
C TRP A 12 12.66 0.90 17.02
N GLN A 13 11.45 0.41 17.20
CA GLN A 13 10.29 0.88 16.44
C GLN A 13 9.75 2.17 17.07
N ARG A 14 9.70 3.25 16.31
CA ARG A 14 9.19 4.55 16.75
C ARG A 14 8.21 5.15 15.77
N ALA A 15 7.25 5.92 16.32
CA ALA A 15 6.49 6.88 15.55
C ALA A 15 7.38 8.12 15.30
N TYR A 16 7.40 8.59 14.06
CA TYR A 16 8.09 9.80 13.64
C TYR A 16 7.06 10.87 13.32
N GLU A 17 7.05 11.91 14.13
CA GLU A 17 6.13 13.03 13.95
C GLU A 17 6.86 14.19 13.27
N PHE A 18 6.17 14.81 12.31
CA PHE A 18 6.67 16.02 11.68
C PHE A 18 6.31 17.22 12.57
N LYS A 19 7.23 18.15 12.73
CA LYS A 19 6.97 19.40 13.47
C LYS A 19 5.75 20.13 12.94
N ASP A 20 5.64 20.20 11.61
CA ASP A 20 4.51 20.74 10.91
C ASP A 20 3.91 19.67 9.99
N PRO A 21 2.59 19.50 9.93
CA PRO A 21 1.96 18.54 9.05
C PRO A 21 2.32 18.78 7.58
N ILE A 22 2.68 17.71 6.87
CA ILE A 22 2.95 17.78 5.44
C ILE A 22 1.63 17.76 4.69
N LYS A 23 1.35 18.83 3.94
CA LYS A 23 0.16 18.89 3.08
C LYS A 23 0.41 18.04 1.83
N VAL A 24 -0.43 17.02 1.68
CA VAL A 24 -0.38 16.12 0.53
C VAL A 24 -1.50 16.52 -0.44
N PRO A 25 -1.20 16.86 -1.70
CA PRO A 25 -2.24 17.23 -2.67
C PRO A 25 -3.08 16.02 -3.08
N ALA A 26 -4.28 16.29 -3.59
CA ALA A 26 -5.14 15.25 -4.16
C ALA A 26 -4.43 14.52 -5.31
N GLY A 27 -4.58 13.20 -5.36
CA GLY A 27 -3.92 12.34 -6.34
C GLY A 27 -2.46 11.98 -6.00
N ALA A 28 -1.91 12.50 -4.90
CA ALA A 28 -0.58 12.07 -4.45
C ALA A 28 -0.60 10.61 -4.00
N LYS A 29 0.51 9.93 -4.24
CA LYS A 29 0.76 8.55 -3.82
C LYS A 29 1.81 8.51 -2.73
N LEU A 30 1.64 7.61 -1.78
CA LEU A 30 2.62 7.28 -0.74
C LEU A 30 3.23 5.94 -1.08
N ILE A 31 4.54 5.95 -1.33
CA ILE A 31 5.30 4.74 -1.66
C ILE A 31 6.25 4.45 -0.50
N ALA A 32 6.06 3.30 0.15
CA ALA A 32 6.99 2.77 1.13
C ALA A 32 7.88 1.72 0.47
N ARG A 33 9.20 1.84 0.63
CA ARG A 33 10.17 0.88 0.12
C ARG A 33 10.97 0.31 1.27
N TYR A 34 11.09 -0.99 1.30
CA TYR A 34 11.86 -1.73 2.29
C TYR A 34 12.96 -2.51 1.60
N ARG A 35 14.04 -2.71 2.31
CA ARG A 35 15.11 -3.61 1.92
C ARG A 35 15.42 -4.52 3.10
N TYR A 36 15.33 -5.81 2.88
CA TYR A 36 15.71 -6.83 3.82
C TYR A 36 17.10 -7.38 3.48
N ASP A 37 17.84 -7.74 4.50
CA ASP A 37 19.12 -8.42 4.35
C ASP A 37 19.04 -9.77 5.05
N ASN A 38 18.76 -10.82 4.27
CA ASN A 38 18.66 -12.20 4.71
C ASN A 38 19.95 -12.97 4.46
N SER A 39 21.05 -12.27 4.20
CA SER A 39 22.33 -12.89 3.93
C SER A 39 23.05 -13.39 5.20
N ALA A 40 24.08 -14.22 4.98
CA ALA A 40 24.96 -14.68 6.05
C ALA A 40 25.81 -13.57 6.69
N GLN A 41 25.90 -12.39 6.05
CA GLN A 41 26.58 -11.22 6.59
C GLN A 41 25.73 -10.44 7.61
N ASN A 42 24.43 -10.69 7.65
CA ASN A 42 23.58 -10.08 8.64
C ASN A 42 23.61 -10.88 9.95
N PRO A 43 24.25 -10.39 11.02
CA PRO A 43 24.35 -11.13 12.29
C PRO A 43 23.01 -11.29 13.01
N ALA A 44 21.99 -10.53 12.64
CA ALA A 44 20.64 -10.64 13.18
C ALA A 44 19.79 -11.70 12.47
N ASN A 45 20.24 -12.22 11.32
CA ASN A 45 19.54 -13.29 10.62
C ASN A 45 19.77 -14.65 11.31
N PRO A 46 18.73 -15.31 11.84
CA PRO A 46 18.91 -16.55 12.59
C PRO A 46 19.31 -17.74 11.71
N ASP A 47 18.94 -17.73 10.43
CA ASP A 47 19.24 -18.83 9.51
C ASP A 47 19.26 -18.34 8.05
N PRO A 48 20.46 -18.05 7.50
CA PRO A 48 20.63 -17.56 6.14
C PRO A 48 20.34 -18.60 5.04
N THR A 49 20.10 -19.86 5.40
CA THR A 49 19.77 -20.92 4.45
C THR A 49 18.27 -21.01 4.17
N LYS A 50 17.45 -20.40 5.02
CA LYS A 50 15.99 -20.41 4.86
C LYS A 50 15.53 -19.37 3.85
N LYS A 51 14.56 -19.77 3.04
CA LYS A 51 13.75 -18.83 2.28
C LYS A 51 12.81 -18.13 3.25
N ILE A 52 12.98 -16.82 3.41
CA ILE A 52 12.08 -16.00 4.20
C ILE A 52 10.90 -15.58 3.34
N VAL A 53 9.72 -15.54 3.93
CA VAL A 53 8.48 -15.10 3.31
C VAL A 53 7.86 -14.01 4.18
N TRP A 54 6.88 -13.31 3.65
CA TRP A 54 6.10 -12.37 4.43
C TRP A 54 5.36 -13.08 5.57
N GLY A 55 5.37 -12.49 6.75
CA GLY A 55 4.64 -12.96 7.92
C GLY A 55 4.71 -11.98 9.08
N ASP A 56 4.05 -12.34 10.19
CA ASP A 56 3.90 -11.51 11.38
C ASP A 56 4.95 -11.79 12.47
N GLN A 57 5.88 -12.72 12.22
CA GLN A 57 6.92 -13.08 13.18
C GLN A 57 8.18 -12.24 12.98
N SER A 58 8.96 -12.04 14.04
CA SER A 58 10.17 -11.22 14.04
C SER A 58 11.28 -11.73 13.09
N PHE A 59 11.21 -12.99 12.71
CA PHE A 59 12.13 -13.63 11.76
C PHE A 59 11.55 -13.74 10.34
N GLU A 60 10.40 -13.13 10.08
CA GLU A 60 9.75 -13.03 8.78
C GLU A 60 9.88 -11.62 8.20
N GLU A 61 9.64 -11.48 6.90
CA GLU A 61 9.66 -10.17 6.26
C GLU A 61 8.31 -9.47 6.44
N MET A 62 8.25 -8.59 7.43
CA MET A 62 7.06 -7.80 7.76
C MET A 62 7.16 -6.41 7.13
N LEU A 63 6.43 -6.17 6.04
CA LEU A 63 6.30 -4.86 5.45
C LEU A 63 5.04 -4.18 6.01
N TYR A 64 5.21 -3.32 6.98
CA TYR A 64 4.11 -2.58 7.61
C TYR A 64 4.49 -1.11 7.81
N THR A 65 3.67 -0.20 7.30
CA THR A 65 3.81 1.24 7.52
C THR A 65 2.48 1.80 8.00
N ALA A 66 2.45 2.29 9.22
CA ALA A 66 1.33 3.05 9.75
C ALA A 66 1.54 4.54 9.50
N ILE A 67 0.52 5.22 8.99
CA ILE A 67 0.55 6.65 8.70
C ILE A 67 -0.66 7.30 9.36
N SER A 68 -0.40 8.27 10.22
CA SER A 68 -1.43 9.13 10.78
C SER A 68 -1.64 10.34 9.89
N TYR A 69 -2.88 10.62 9.55
CA TYR A 69 -3.26 11.75 8.71
C TYR A 69 -4.58 12.35 9.19
N ARG A 70 -4.86 13.55 8.72
CA ARG A 70 -6.18 14.17 8.79
C ARG A 70 -6.51 14.83 7.46
N TRP A 71 -7.78 14.91 7.15
CA TRP A 71 -8.22 15.66 5.97
C TRP A 71 -8.07 17.16 6.19
N VAL A 72 -7.84 17.89 5.11
CA VAL A 72 -7.82 19.36 5.16
C VAL A 72 -9.19 19.85 5.60
N ASP A 73 -9.22 20.78 6.54
CA ASP A 73 -10.42 21.37 7.14
C ASP A 73 -11.34 20.37 7.87
N GLU A 74 -10.82 19.17 8.20
CA GLU A 74 -11.53 18.22 9.05
C GLU A 74 -11.57 18.70 10.49
N THR A 75 -12.75 18.59 11.09
CA THR A 75 -12.99 18.90 12.51
C THR A 75 -13.76 17.75 13.16
N SER A 76 -13.84 17.72 14.50
CA SER A 76 -14.67 16.74 15.21
C SER A 76 -16.17 16.82 14.88
N ALA A 77 -16.62 17.99 14.41
CA ALA A 77 -18.01 18.20 13.99
C ALA A 77 -18.24 17.96 12.48
N ASP A 78 -17.19 18.01 11.67
CA ASP A 78 -17.24 17.80 10.21
C ASP A 78 -16.17 16.79 9.81
N GLN A 79 -16.47 15.51 10.00
CA GLN A 79 -15.61 14.42 9.60
C GLN A 79 -15.76 14.14 8.10
N LYS A 80 -14.63 13.99 7.40
CA LYS A 80 -14.58 13.80 5.94
C LYS A 80 -14.74 12.33 5.54
N THR A 81 -15.73 11.65 6.09
CA THR A 81 -15.99 10.22 5.88
C THR A 81 -16.23 9.84 4.42
N GLN A 82 -16.67 10.79 3.59
CA GLN A 82 -16.85 10.58 2.15
C GLN A 82 -15.56 10.17 1.41
N TYR A 83 -14.39 10.43 1.99
CA TYR A 83 -13.10 10.06 1.40
C TYR A 83 -12.58 8.69 1.83
N GLU A 84 -13.19 8.05 2.82
CA GLU A 84 -12.72 6.76 3.35
C GLU A 84 -12.80 5.64 2.32
N GLU A 85 -13.87 5.58 1.54
CA GLU A 85 -14.01 4.57 0.48
C GLU A 85 -12.96 4.76 -0.62
N LEU A 86 -12.70 6.01 -1.00
CA LEU A 86 -11.67 6.33 -1.99
C LEU A 86 -10.27 5.95 -1.49
N LEU A 87 -9.98 6.24 -0.22
CA LEU A 87 -8.72 5.85 0.41
C LEU A 87 -8.57 4.33 0.48
N ARG A 88 -9.65 3.62 0.83
CA ARG A 88 -9.68 2.16 0.85
C ARG A 88 -9.45 1.58 -0.55
N ALA A 89 -10.07 2.15 -1.57
CA ALA A 89 -9.86 1.75 -2.96
C ALA A 89 -8.40 1.94 -3.36
N GLY A 90 -7.80 3.09 -3.06
CA GLY A 90 -6.40 3.37 -3.36
C GLY A 90 -5.41 2.43 -2.66
N ARG A 91 -5.71 2.05 -1.43
CA ARG A 91 -4.90 1.05 -0.70
C ARG A 91 -4.98 -0.33 -1.34
N LEU A 92 -6.17 -0.76 -1.74
CA LEU A 92 -6.37 -2.04 -2.43
C LEU A 92 -5.72 -2.04 -3.82
N PHE A 93 -5.83 -0.93 -4.56
CA PHE A 93 -5.15 -0.75 -5.83
C PHE A 93 -3.64 -0.91 -5.69
N GLY A 94 -3.03 -0.15 -4.77
CA GLY A 94 -1.59 -0.23 -4.53
C GLY A 94 -1.10 -1.57 -3.95
N MET A 95 -1.99 -2.39 -3.39
CA MET A 95 -1.65 -3.76 -2.98
C MET A 95 -1.66 -4.75 -4.14
N LEU A 96 -2.34 -4.42 -5.22
CA LEU A 96 -2.46 -5.25 -6.41
C LEU A 96 -1.45 -4.84 -7.48
N ASP A 97 -1.17 -3.55 -7.60
CA ASP A 97 -0.14 -2.97 -8.48
C ASP A 97 1.26 -3.31 -7.92
N ASP A 98 1.71 -4.52 -8.17
CA ASP A 98 2.93 -5.12 -7.60
C ASP A 98 4.20 -4.52 -8.21
N ASN A 99 4.14 -4.13 -9.48
CA ASN A 99 5.25 -3.53 -10.22
C ASN A 99 5.31 -1.99 -10.09
N ILE A 100 4.27 -1.37 -9.50
CA ILE A 100 4.14 0.09 -9.29
C ILE A 100 4.15 0.87 -10.62
N ASP A 101 3.49 0.33 -11.65
CA ASP A 101 3.35 0.99 -12.96
C ASP A 101 2.05 1.79 -13.11
N GLU A 102 1.24 1.88 -12.03
CA GLU A 102 -0.02 2.61 -11.95
C GLU A 102 -1.20 1.94 -12.67
N SER A 103 -1.08 0.65 -12.95
CA SER A 103 -2.10 -0.19 -13.55
C SER A 103 -2.16 -1.54 -12.83
N ILE A 104 -3.27 -2.25 -12.94
CA ILE A 104 -3.37 -3.62 -12.41
C ILE A 104 -3.52 -4.55 -13.62
N GLN A 105 -2.51 -5.37 -13.88
CA GLN A 105 -2.57 -6.39 -14.92
C GLN A 105 -3.24 -7.66 -14.39
N LYS A 106 -3.72 -8.53 -15.28
CA LYS A 106 -4.37 -9.81 -14.89
C LYS A 106 -3.44 -10.70 -14.06
N GLU A 107 -2.14 -10.65 -14.29
CA GLU A 107 -1.11 -11.40 -13.57
C GLU A 107 -0.96 -10.94 -12.12
N GLU A 108 -1.34 -9.70 -11.81
CA GLU A 108 -1.29 -9.11 -10.48
C GLU A 108 -2.55 -9.39 -9.66
N VAL A 109 -3.62 -9.83 -10.30
CA VAL A 109 -4.89 -10.18 -9.66
C VAL A 109 -4.77 -11.51 -8.90
N LYS A 110 -3.98 -11.50 -7.83
CA LYS A 110 -3.63 -12.67 -7.02
C LYS A 110 -4.13 -12.54 -5.58
N GLY A 111 -4.07 -13.65 -4.86
CA GLY A 111 -4.35 -13.68 -3.44
C GLY A 111 -5.81 -13.33 -3.08
N ARG A 112 -6.02 -12.97 -1.82
CA ARG A 112 -7.38 -12.69 -1.28
C ARG A 112 -7.97 -11.40 -1.87
N ALA A 113 -7.15 -10.37 -2.05
CA ALA A 113 -7.58 -9.09 -2.62
C ALA A 113 -7.96 -9.25 -4.10
N GLY A 114 -7.12 -9.95 -4.88
CA GLY A 114 -7.35 -10.16 -6.30
C GLY A 114 -8.56 -11.03 -6.61
N ARG A 115 -8.90 -12.02 -5.78
CA ARG A 115 -10.08 -12.90 -6.02
C ARG A 115 -11.39 -12.14 -6.19
N ARG A 116 -11.56 -11.01 -5.52
CA ARG A 116 -12.77 -10.18 -5.67
C ARG A 116 -12.77 -9.43 -6.99
N LEU A 117 -11.60 -9.03 -7.46
CA LEU A 117 -11.44 -8.29 -8.70
C LEU A 117 -11.49 -9.19 -9.92
N ALA A 118 -10.98 -10.42 -9.82
CA ALA A 118 -10.92 -11.37 -10.95
C ALA A 118 -12.25 -11.57 -11.69
N GLY A 119 -13.36 -11.65 -10.93
CA GLY A 119 -14.70 -11.84 -11.52
C GLY A 119 -15.30 -10.61 -12.20
N SER A 120 -14.69 -9.44 -12.04
CA SER A 120 -15.16 -8.17 -12.61
C SER A 120 -14.12 -7.47 -13.46
N PHE A 121 -12.92 -8.02 -13.60
CA PHE A 121 -11.80 -7.42 -14.31
C PHE A 121 -12.19 -6.97 -15.73
N ASP A 122 -12.67 -7.90 -16.55
CA ASP A 122 -13.04 -7.63 -17.95
C ASP A 122 -14.22 -6.64 -18.09
N LYS A 123 -15.02 -6.44 -17.04
CA LYS A 123 -16.08 -5.43 -17.03
C LYS A 123 -15.57 -4.04 -16.66
N LEU A 124 -14.47 -3.98 -15.96
CA LEU A 124 -13.83 -2.74 -15.51
C LEU A 124 -12.83 -2.24 -16.53
N ASP A 125 -12.19 -3.14 -17.25
CA ASP A 125 -11.31 -2.85 -18.39
C ASP A 125 -12.16 -2.36 -19.56
N GLN A 126 -12.39 -1.03 -19.60
CA GLN A 126 -13.30 -0.41 -20.57
C GLN A 126 -12.66 -0.19 -21.92
N ASN A 127 -11.34 -0.13 -21.96
CA ASN A 127 -10.58 0.10 -23.19
C ASN A 127 -9.98 -1.18 -23.79
N ASP A 128 -10.22 -2.35 -23.13
CA ASP A 128 -9.75 -3.68 -23.53
C ASP A 128 -8.21 -3.75 -23.72
N ASP A 129 -7.44 -2.99 -22.93
CA ASP A 129 -5.99 -3.01 -22.99
C ASP A 129 -5.34 -4.12 -22.13
N GLY A 130 -6.14 -4.84 -21.36
CA GLY A 130 -5.72 -5.95 -20.50
C GLY A 130 -5.19 -5.51 -19.13
N ALA A 131 -5.30 -4.21 -18.80
CA ALA A 131 -4.93 -3.65 -17.52
C ALA A 131 -6.04 -2.74 -16.97
N LEU A 132 -6.10 -2.55 -15.67
CA LEU A 132 -7.00 -1.60 -15.04
C LEU A 132 -6.23 -0.35 -14.63
N SER A 133 -6.49 0.75 -15.26
CA SER A 133 -6.07 2.06 -14.77
C SER A 133 -6.76 2.41 -13.46
N TRP A 134 -6.20 3.38 -12.72
CA TRP A 134 -6.86 3.89 -11.53
C TRP A 134 -8.30 4.39 -11.80
N GLN A 135 -8.54 5.02 -12.95
CA GLN A 135 -9.87 5.55 -13.32
C GLN A 135 -10.89 4.44 -13.47
N GLU A 136 -10.56 3.36 -14.16
CA GLU A 136 -11.40 2.19 -14.36
C GLU A 136 -11.69 1.47 -13.05
N TYR A 137 -10.64 1.24 -12.27
CA TYR A 137 -10.77 0.60 -10.97
C TYR A 137 -11.62 1.43 -10.00
N ALA A 138 -11.36 2.73 -9.89
CA ALA A 138 -12.07 3.63 -8.98
C ALA A 138 -13.55 3.83 -9.37
N ALA A 139 -13.90 3.69 -10.65
CA ALA A 139 -15.29 3.74 -11.10
C ALA A 139 -16.17 2.70 -10.41
N SER A 140 -15.62 1.52 -10.08
CA SER A 140 -16.33 0.47 -9.36
C SER A 140 -16.77 0.84 -7.95
N PHE A 141 -16.11 1.81 -7.30
CA PHE A 141 -16.42 2.29 -5.96
C PHE A 141 -17.40 3.46 -5.96
N LYS A 142 -17.47 4.21 -7.05
CA LYS A 142 -18.40 5.35 -7.19
C LYS A 142 -19.82 4.91 -7.57
N ALA A 143 -20.02 3.67 -8.00
CA ALA A 143 -21.27 3.16 -8.52
C ALA A 143 -22.23 2.58 -7.47
N LYS A 144 -22.01 2.84 -6.17
CA LYS A 144 -23.02 2.51 -5.16
C LYS A 144 -23.87 3.76 -4.89
N PRO A 145 -25.20 3.69 -5.18
CA PRO A 145 -26.15 4.73 -4.83
C PRO A 145 -26.28 4.89 -3.31
#